data_4a8d88d133f26dbd1e86dd543cc932ae
#
_entry.id   4a8d88d133f26dbd1e86dd543cc932ae
#
_cell.length_a   1.000
_cell.length_b   1.000
_cell.length_c   1.000
_cell.angle_alpha   90.00
_cell.angle_beta   90.00
_cell.angle_gamma   90.00
#
_symmetry.space_group_name_H-M   'P 1'
#
loop_
_entity.id
_entity.type
_entity.pdbx_description
1 polymer ?
#
loop_
_entity_poly.entity_id
_entity_poly.type
_entity_poly.pdbx_seq_one_letter_code
_entity_poly.pdbx_strand_id
1 'polypeptide(L)'
;MKARTGGKRRGYRRTVTPSALVAAARRARRRAYAPYSRYSVGAAVLAADGTVFTGANIENASYGLSMCAERVAIFAAAAAGHRRVRAVAVATGSPKPASPCGACRQVMVEFGVETVYLAGPRGPHREWRFRDLLPDAFTARDLR
;
A
#
# COMPACT_ATOMS: atom_id res chain seq x y z
N MET A 1 -48.21 -2.24 22.52
CA MET A 1 -47.37 -2.49 21.34
C MET A 1 -45.97 -1.99 21.66
N LYS A 2 -44.99 -2.89 21.97
CA LYS A 2 -43.63 -2.52 22.41
C LYS A 2 -42.70 -2.57 21.19
N ALA A 3 -42.10 -1.43 20.89
CA ALA A 3 -41.09 -1.30 19.84
C ALA A 3 -39.82 -2.07 20.24
N ARG A 4 -39.38 -3.01 19.40
CA ARG A 4 -38.12 -3.73 19.58
C ARG A 4 -36.97 -2.83 19.08
N THR A 5 -36.16 -2.35 20.01
CA THR A 5 -34.91 -1.66 19.69
C THR A 5 -33.93 -2.65 19.06
N GLY A 6 -33.63 -2.45 17.78
CA GLY A 6 -32.63 -3.21 17.05
C GLY A 6 -31.23 -2.92 17.59
N GLY A 7 -30.65 -3.87 18.29
CA GLY A 7 -29.26 -3.79 18.71
C GLY A 7 -28.33 -3.74 17.50
N LYS A 8 -27.55 -2.67 17.38
CA LYS A 8 -26.46 -2.53 16.41
C LYS A 8 -25.46 -3.66 16.68
N ARG A 9 -25.39 -4.66 15.82
CA ARG A 9 -24.31 -5.65 15.81
C ARG A 9 -23.01 -4.88 15.60
N ARG A 10 -22.17 -4.82 16.63
CA ARG A 10 -20.77 -4.42 16.49
C ARG A 10 -20.11 -5.45 15.58
N GLY A 11 -19.93 -5.10 14.28
CA GLY A 11 -19.21 -5.92 13.36
C GLY A 11 -17.80 -6.18 13.91
N TYR A 12 -17.46 -7.44 14.08
CA TYR A 12 -16.08 -7.87 14.40
C TYR A 12 -15.17 -7.36 13.28
N ARG A 13 -14.43 -6.29 13.54
CA ARG A 13 -13.42 -5.76 12.61
C ARG A 13 -12.32 -6.82 12.52
N ARG A 14 -12.29 -7.55 11.45
CA ARG A 14 -11.17 -8.46 11.16
C ARG A 14 -9.89 -7.63 11.13
N THR A 15 -9.02 -7.86 12.09
CA THR A 15 -7.67 -7.26 12.09
C THR A 15 -6.89 -7.84 10.92
N VAL A 16 -6.48 -6.98 9.99
CA VAL A 16 -5.64 -7.40 8.86
C VAL A 16 -4.21 -7.60 9.38
N THR A 17 -3.72 -8.84 9.31
CA THR A 17 -2.35 -9.16 9.71
C THR A 17 -1.33 -8.70 8.67
N PRO A 18 -0.06 -8.47 9.05
CA PRO A 18 1.01 -8.20 8.09
C PRO A 18 1.10 -9.26 6.99
N SER A 19 0.99 -10.53 7.34
CA SER A 19 1.02 -11.64 6.37
C SER A 19 -0.17 -11.60 5.40
N ALA A 20 -1.36 -11.24 5.86
CA ALA A 20 -2.53 -11.08 5.01
C ALA A 20 -2.36 -9.90 4.02
N LEU A 21 -1.77 -8.80 4.48
CA LEU A 21 -1.50 -7.64 3.63
C LEU A 21 -0.45 -7.97 2.57
N VAL A 22 0.62 -8.68 2.96
CA VAL A 22 1.64 -9.18 2.02
C VAL A 22 1.04 -10.14 1.00
N ALA A 23 0.17 -11.05 1.42
CA ALA A 23 -0.53 -11.96 0.51
C ALA A 23 -1.38 -11.20 -0.51
N ALA A 24 -2.06 -10.13 -0.10
CA ALA A 24 -2.83 -9.26 -0.99
C ALA A 24 -1.91 -8.57 -2.03
N ALA A 25 -0.75 -8.06 -1.60
CA ALA A 25 0.24 -7.47 -2.50
C ALA A 25 0.78 -8.49 -3.52
N ARG A 26 1.06 -9.73 -3.08
CA ARG A 26 1.50 -10.81 -3.97
C ARG A 26 0.43 -11.15 -5.03
N ARG A 27 -0.85 -11.18 -4.64
CA ARG A 27 -1.94 -11.39 -5.61
C ARG A 27 -2.06 -10.23 -6.59
N ALA A 28 -1.97 -9.00 -6.12
CA ALA A 28 -2.05 -7.81 -6.95
C ALA A 28 -0.94 -7.77 -8.01
N ARG A 29 0.25 -8.26 -7.72
CA ARG A 29 1.38 -8.33 -8.65
C ARG A 29 1.04 -9.02 -9.97
N ARG A 30 0.11 -9.98 -9.97
CA ARG A 30 -0.34 -10.68 -11.20
C ARG A 30 -1.02 -9.77 -12.20
N ARG A 31 -1.47 -8.58 -11.79
CA ARG A 31 -2.13 -7.57 -12.63
C ARG A 31 -1.18 -6.49 -13.12
N ALA A 32 0.12 -6.61 -12.86
CA ALA A 32 1.11 -5.66 -13.32
C ALA A 32 1.11 -5.57 -14.85
N TYR A 33 1.18 -4.35 -15.35
CA TYR A 33 1.41 -4.05 -16.75
C TYR A 33 2.84 -3.55 -16.91
N ALA A 34 3.78 -4.45 -17.18
CA ALA A 34 5.21 -4.18 -17.22
C ALA A 34 5.87 -4.72 -18.50
N PRO A 35 5.40 -4.28 -19.70
CA PRO A 35 5.91 -4.82 -20.98
C PRO A 35 7.33 -4.38 -21.29
N TYR A 36 7.83 -3.30 -20.70
CA TYR A 36 9.15 -2.73 -20.97
C TYR A 36 10.21 -3.29 -20.03
N SER A 37 10.01 -3.16 -18.72
CA SER A 37 10.96 -3.63 -17.71
C SER A 37 10.86 -5.12 -17.44
N ARG A 38 9.70 -5.72 -17.65
CA ARG A 38 9.32 -7.07 -17.19
C ARG A 38 9.47 -7.26 -15.68
N TYR A 39 9.48 -6.17 -14.94
CA TYR A 39 9.56 -6.16 -13.48
C TYR A 39 8.19 -5.88 -12.88
N SER A 40 7.50 -6.94 -12.49
CA SER A 40 6.16 -6.84 -11.92
C SER A 40 6.20 -6.64 -10.41
N VAL A 41 5.44 -5.65 -9.95
CA VAL A 41 5.29 -5.28 -8.54
C VAL A 41 3.80 -5.22 -8.19
N GLY A 42 3.46 -5.72 -7.03
CA GLY A 42 2.15 -5.54 -6.43
C GLY A 42 2.24 -4.81 -5.10
N ALA A 43 1.23 -4.06 -4.77
CA ALA A 43 1.12 -3.40 -3.47
C ALA A 43 -0.26 -3.60 -2.87
N ALA A 44 -0.31 -3.60 -1.55
CA ALA A 44 -1.55 -3.55 -0.78
C ALA A 44 -1.39 -2.52 0.33
N VAL A 45 -2.40 -1.69 0.53
CA VAL A 45 -2.40 -0.67 1.57
C VAL A 45 -3.54 -0.91 2.55
N LEU A 46 -3.26 -0.68 3.82
CA LEU A 46 -4.22 -0.78 4.91
C LEU A 46 -4.65 0.63 5.32
N ALA A 47 -5.87 0.99 5.00
CA ALA A 47 -6.45 2.25 5.46
C ALA A 47 -6.72 2.22 6.97
N ALA A 48 -6.86 3.40 7.58
CA ALA A 48 -7.05 3.56 9.02
C ALA A 48 -8.29 2.82 9.56
N ASP A 49 -9.34 2.66 8.75
CA ASP A 49 -10.57 1.94 9.11
C ASP A 49 -10.48 0.41 8.93
N GLY A 50 -9.34 -0.11 8.44
CA GLY A 50 -9.13 -1.53 8.18
C GLY A 50 -9.43 -1.98 6.75
N THR A 51 -9.87 -1.09 5.87
CA THR A 51 -10.08 -1.41 4.45
C THR A 51 -8.75 -1.62 3.75
N VAL A 52 -8.66 -2.61 2.88
CA VAL A 52 -7.48 -2.91 2.07
C VAL A 52 -7.72 -2.51 0.62
N PHE A 53 -6.78 -1.75 0.06
CA PHE A 53 -6.74 -1.43 -1.37
C PHE A 53 -5.48 -2.02 -1.98
N THR A 54 -5.55 -2.40 -3.25
CA THR A 54 -4.42 -3.01 -3.95
C THR A 54 -4.07 -2.25 -5.21
N GLY A 55 -2.84 -2.40 -5.65
CA GLY A 55 -2.34 -1.85 -6.91
C GLY A 55 -1.22 -2.70 -7.47
N ALA A 56 -0.95 -2.50 -8.73
CA ALA A 56 0.19 -3.08 -9.42
C ALA A 56 0.86 -2.00 -10.26
N ASN A 57 2.13 -2.18 -10.61
CA ASN A 57 2.80 -1.20 -11.46
C ASN A 57 2.20 -1.22 -12.87
N ILE A 58 2.11 -0.03 -13.44
CA ILE A 58 1.54 0.22 -14.77
C ILE A 58 2.55 1.05 -15.55
N GLU A 59 3.16 0.44 -16.54
CA GLU A 59 4.15 1.09 -17.38
C GLU A 59 3.50 1.79 -18.58
N ASN A 60 4.26 2.70 -19.18
CA ASN A 60 3.87 3.45 -20.36
C ASN A 60 5.07 3.57 -21.28
N ALA A 61 4.85 3.60 -22.59
CA ALA A 61 5.91 3.86 -23.58
C ALA A 61 6.58 5.23 -23.33
N SER A 62 5.82 6.20 -22.82
CA SER A 62 6.36 7.41 -22.22
C SER A 62 6.75 7.10 -20.78
N TYR A 63 8.00 6.78 -20.54
CA TYR A 63 8.49 6.24 -19.26
C TYR A 63 8.16 7.12 -18.04
N GLY A 64 8.13 8.43 -18.21
CA GLY A 64 7.76 9.36 -17.14
C GLY A 64 6.31 9.23 -16.65
N LEU A 65 5.44 8.59 -17.42
CA LEU A 65 4.04 8.35 -17.05
C LEU A 65 3.83 7.01 -16.35
N SER A 66 4.87 6.16 -16.28
CA SER A 66 4.79 4.88 -15.56
C SER A 66 4.52 5.12 -14.08
N MET A 67 3.71 4.23 -13.48
CA MET A 67 3.29 4.37 -12.09
C MET A 67 3.65 3.13 -11.29
N CYS A 68 4.30 3.34 -10.14
CA CYS A 68 4.61 2.24 -9.22
C CYS A 68 3.36 1.68 -8.54
N ALA A 69 3.40 0.41 -8.19
CA ALA A 69 2.30 -0.30 -7.53
C ALA A 69 1.82 0.39 -6.25
N GLU A 70 2.75 0.89 -5.45
CA GLU A 70 2.46 1.56 -4.18
C GLU A 70 1.60 2.81 -4.38
N ARG A 71 1.93 3.63 -5.38
CA ARG A 71 1.14 4.83 -5.68
C ARG A 71 -0.21 4.49 -6.26
N VAL A 72 -0.31 3.46 -7.10
CA VAL A 72 -1.60 2.96 -7.60
C VAL A 72 -2.50 2.56 -6.43
N ALA A 73 -1.99 1.80 -5.46
CA ALA A 73 -2.77 1.35 -4.30
C ALA A 73 -3.16 2.52 -3.38
N ILE A 74 -2.24 3.44 -3.08
CA ILE A 74 -2.52 4.62 -2.23
C ILE A 74 -3.54 5.54 -2.92
N PHE A 75 -3.41 5.77 -4.22
CA PHE A 75 -4.34 6.63 -4.96
C PHE A 75 -5.72 5.99 -5.09
N ALA A 76 -5.80 4.67 -5.20
CA ALA A 76 -7.08 3.95 -5.13
C ALA A 76 -7.78 4.17 -3.78
N ALA A 77 -7.05 4.07 -2.67
CA ALA A 77 -7.55 4.36 -1.34
C ALA A 77 -8.01 5.82 -1.22
N ALA A 78 -7.18 6.76 -1.67
CA ALA A 78 -7.47 8.19 -1.65
C ALA A 78 -8.70 8.54 -2.48
N ALA A 79 -8.84 7.97 -3.69
CA ALA A 79 -9.99 8.17 -4.56
C ALA A 79 -11.29 7.61 -3.96
N ALA A 80 -11.19 6.57 -3.14
CA ALA A 80 -12.31 5.99 -2.38
C ALA A 80 -12.64 6.76 -1.08
N GLY A 81 -11.95 7.87 -0.80
CA GLY A 81 -12.20 8.72 0.36
C GLY A 81 -11.32 8.43 1.59
N HIS A 82 -10.40 7.47 1.49
CA HIS A 82 -9.49 7.13 2.59
C HIS A 82 -8.23 8.01 2.51
N ARG A 83 -8.08 8.93 3.47
CA ARG A 83 -6.97 9.89 3.50
C ARG A 83 -5.83 9.49 4.43
N ARG A 84 -5.99 8.39 5.16
CA ARG A 84 -4.97 7.87 6.05
C ARG A 84 -4.71 6.39 5.78
N VAL A 85 -3.46 6.09 5.50
CA VAL A 85 -2.94 4.74 5.26
C VAL A 85 -1.96 4.39 6.38
N ARG A 86 -2.21 3.30 7.09
CA ARG A 86 -1.37 2.85 8.22
C ARG A 86 -0.17 2.04 7.77
N ALA A 87 -0.39 1.15 6.81
CA ALA A 87 0.64 0.23 6.34
C ALA A 87 0.58 0.01 4.84
N VAL A 88 1.75 -0.25 4.26
CA VAL A 88 1.91 -0.61 2.84
C VAL A 88 2.70 -1.91 2.76
N ALA A 89 2.19 -2.90 2.04
CA ALA A 89 2.94 -4.07 1.66
C ALA A 89 3.31 -3.99 0.17
N VAL A 90 4.56 -4.30 -0.14
CA VAL A 90 5.09 -4.33 -1.51
C VAL A 90 5.63 -5.71 -1.80
N ALA A 91 5.18 -6.33 -2.89
CA ALA A 91 5.63 -7.64 -3.34
C ALA A 91 6.24 -7.57 -4.74
N THR A 92 7.46 -8.08 -4.87
CA THR A 92 8.19 -8.13 -6.14
C THR A 92 8.38 -9.56 -6.63
N GLY A 93 8.77 -9.71 -7.89
CA GLY A 93 9.16 -11.00 -8.47
C GLY A 93 10.58 -11.44 -8.11
N SER A 94 11.37 -10.56 -7.50
CA SER A 94 12.74 -10.87 -7.07
C SER A 94 12.77 -11.50 -5.68
N PRO A 95 13.62 -12.51 -5.44
CA PRO A 95 13.85 -13.04 -4.10
C PRO A 95 14.36 -11.98 -3.11
N LYS A 96 15.10 -10.98 -3.59
CA LYS A 96 15.52 -9.82 -2.80
C LYS A 96 14.42 -8.75 -2.91
N PRO A 97 13.67 -8.49 -1.85
CA PRO A 97 12.62 -7.46 -1.86
C PRO A 97 13.19 -6.08 -2.15
N ALA A 98 12.54 -5.35 -3.03
CA ALA A 98 12.91 -3.98 -3.34
C ALA A 98 12.25 -2.99 -2.38
N SER A 99 13.01 -1.99 -1.98
CA SER A 99 12.50 -0.86 -1.19
C SER A 99 11.70 0.10 -2.11
N PRO A 100 10.69 0.80 -1.59
CA PRO A 100 9.96 1.81 -2.36
C PRO A 100 10.89 2.88 -2.92
N CYS A 101 10.64 3.34 -4.14
CA CYS A 101 11.39 4.44 -4.73
C CYS A 101 11.12 5.77 -4.01
N GLY A 102 11.93 6.78 -4.28
CA GLY A 102 11.79 8.09 -3.63
C GLY A 102 10.41 8.74 -3.82
N ALA A 103 9.84 8.66 -5.01
CA ALA A 103 8.52 9.20 -5.29
C ALA A 103 7.42 8.49 -4.48
N CYS A 104 7.50 7.16 -4.34
CA CYS A 104 6.56 6.41 -3.50
C CYS A 104 6.70 6.77 -2.03
N ARG A 105 7.93 6.97 -1.53
CA ARG A 105 8.15 7.41 -0.14
C ARG A 105 7.54 8.79 0.12
N GLN A 106 7.67 9.72 -0.82
CA GLN A 106 7.06 11.05 -0.70
C GLN A 106 5.53 10.96 -0.66
N VAL A 107 4.92 10.10 -1.48
CA VAL A 107 3.47 9.87 -1.42
C VAL A 107 3.07 9.18 -0.11
N MET A 108 3.86 8.23 0.38
CA MET A 108 3.59 7.54 1.65
C MET A 108 3.56 8.50 2.84
N VAL A 109 4.49 9.47 2.91
CA VAL A 109 4.50 10.44 4.02
C VAL A 109 3.27 11.32 4.00
N GLU A 110 2.77 11.72 2.83
CA GLU A 110 1.55 12.53 2.69
C GLU A 110 0.33 11.83 3.31
N PHE A 111 0.20 10.52 3.09
CA PHE A 111 -0.93 9.74 3.59
C PHE A 111 -0.69 9.09 4.96
N GLY A 112 0.39 9.43 5.64
CA GLY A 112 0.64 9.06 7.03
C GLY A 112 0.99 7.58 7.24
N VAL A 113 1.67 6.96 6.28
CA VAL A 113 2.14 5.57 6.40
C VAL A 113 3.10 5.42 7.58
N GLU A 114 2.87 4.41 8.39
CA GLU A 114 3.65 4.12 9.59
C GLU A 114 4.61 2.93 9.38
N THR A 115 4.14 1.91 8.64
CA THR A 115 4.88 0.66 8.46
C THR A 115 4.88 0.22 7.00
N VAL A 116 6.03 -0.30 6.55
CA VAL A 116 6.20 -0.86 5.20
C VAL A 116 6.68 -2.32 5.31
N TYR A 117 5.97 -3.21 4.62
CA TYR A 117 6.34 -4.62 4.50
C TYR A 117 6.87 -4.90 3.09
N LEU A 118 8.07 -5.46 3.00
CA LEU A 118 8.72 -5.79 1.73
C LEU A 118 8.81 -7.29 1.58
N ALA A 119 8.31 -7.83 0.48
CA ALA A 119 8.26 -9.26 0.23
C ALA A 119 8.72 -9.62 -1.18
N GLY A 120 9.37 -10.76 -1.30
CA GLY A 120 9.61 -11.45 -2.56
C GLY A 120 8.39 -12.30 -2.96
N PRO A 121 8.55 -13.15 -4.00
CA PRO A 121 7.44 -13.99 -4.50
C PRO A 121 6.98 -15.04 -3.48
N ARG A 122 7.85 -15.43 -2.58
CA ARG A 122 7.63 -16.44 -1.53
C ARG A 122 8.40 -16.10 -0.27
N GLY A 123 8.10 -16.80 0.82
CA GLY A 123 8.84 -16.69 2.08
C GLY A 123 8.42 -15.48 2.94
N PRO A 124 9.20 -15.20 3.98
CA PRO A 124 8.91 -14.13 4.93
C PRO A 124 9.05 -12.75 4.30
N HIS A 125 8.41 -11.77 4.92
CA HIS A 125 8.56 -10.37 4.59
C HIS A 125 9.54 -9.69 5.55
N ARG A 126 10.05 -8.53 5.13
CA ARG A 126 10.82 -7.60 5.97
C ARG A 126 9.89 -6.45 6.37
N GLU A 127 10.05 -5.99 7.61
CA GLU A 127 9.28 -4.87 8.15
C GLU A 127 10.18 -3.66 8.37
N TRP A 128 9.70 -2.49 7.97
CA TRP A 128 10.35 -1.21 8.18
C TRP A 128 9.38 -0.21 8.82
N ARG A 129 9.85 0.53 9.79
CA ARG A 129 9.16 1.75 10.20
C ARG A 129 9.36 2.78 9.08
N PHE A 130 8.29 3.39 8.63
CA PHE A 130 8.37 4.30 7.48
C PHE A 130 9.35 5.46 7.72
N ARG A 131 9.40 5.99 8.94
CA ARG A 131 10.33 7.09 9.29
C ARG A 131 11.80 6.77 9.03
N ASP A 132 12.17 5.49 9.03
CA ASP A 132 13.55 5.06 8.76
C ASP A 132 13.83 5.01 7.24
N LEU A 133 12.79 5.03 6.41
CA LEU A 133 12.88 5.04 4.94
C LEU A 133 12.91 6.45 4.34
N LEU A 134 12.39 7.44 5.05
CA LEU A 134 12.39 8.85 4.63
C LEU A 134 12.58 9.75 5.86
N PRO A 135 13.79 9.79 6.43
CA PRO A 135 14.10 10.74 7.50
C PRO A 135 14.07 12.17 6.96
N ASP A 136 13.68 13.12 7.81
CA ASP A 136 13.65 14.55 7.46
C ASP A 136 12.85 14.83 6.17
N ALA A 137 11.66 14.23 6.07
CA ALA A 137 10.83 14.32 4.89
C ALA A 137 10.23 15.72 4.68
N PHE A 138 10.17 16.17 3.43
CA PHE A 138 9.39 17.34 3.06
C PHE A 138 7.89 17.10 3.28
N THR A 139 7.24 17.99 4.01
CA THR A 139 5.82 17.87 4.38
C THR A 139 5.09 19.20 4.23
N ALA A 140 3.76 19.18 4.39
CA ALA A 140 2.94 20.39 4.39
C ALA A 140 3.37 21.44 5.46
N ARG A 141 4.13 21.03 6.47
CA ARG A 141 4.69 21.96 7.48
C ARG A 141 5.74 22.89 6.89
N ASP A 142 6.44 22.45 5.86
CA ASP A 142 7.50 23.20 5.18
C ASP A 142 6.94 24.26 4.22
N LEU A 143 5.62 24.24 3.99
CA LEU A 143 4.89 25.20 3.15
C LEU A 143 4.32 26.39 3.94
N ARG A 144 4.58 26.48 5.26
CA ARG A 144 4.03 27.53 6.15
C ARG A 144 5.06 28.55 6.54
#